data_5b60b0643c8499394d1c3574c0a0998a
#
_entry.id   5b60b0643c8499394d1c3574c0a0998a
#
_cell.length_a   1.000
_cell.length_b   1.000
_cell.length_c   1.000
_cell.angle_alpha   90.00
_cell.angle_beta   90.00
_cell.angle_gamma   90.00
#
_symmetry.space_group_name_H-M   'P 1'
#
loop_
_entity.id
_entity.type
_entity.pdbx_description
1 polymer ?
#
loop_
_entity_poly.entity_id
_entity_poly.type
_entity_poly.pdbx_seq_one_letter_code
_entity_poly.pdbx_strand_id
1 'polypeptide(L)'
;MIDIHTHIGPLSFAPDWPTLTAEMLIERMDENGIEKSVILTLDSPEAVDGCLTVPEALKAVETYPDRLIAFAAVDPRRNKVAEKIRLYREMGCRGFGEHKMGLEVDDPRCQVIYETCGEIRWSVLFHHDPQLNIDENGLPRTEQMVKKFPETKFIMHGPGWWCEISGDCTVRGGYPKGPVSPGGAIDRLLSAYPNLYADISAGSGHNALTRDLGFTPGFLDRHWQKICFGTDLLRDGQELPTVDWFKNLDLTPEKRAAIAWQNADKLIA
;
A
#
# COMPACT_ATOMS: atom_id res chain seq x y z
N MET A 1 -3.70 14.28 8.03
CA MET A 1 -3.83 12.89 7.50
C MET A 1 -2.50 12.16 7.65
N ILE A 2 -2.52 10.81 7.70
CA ILE A 2 -1.31 9.98 7.51
C ILE A 2 -1.42 9.35 6.12
N ASP A 3 -0.44 9.62 5.25
CA ASP A 3 -0.30 8.99 3.95
C ASP A 3 0.51 7.70 4.11
N ILE A 4 -0.15 6.55 3.93
CA ILE A 4 0.50 5.24 4.14
C ILE A 4 1.38 4.82 2.95
N HIS A 5 1.35 5.57 1.82
CA HIS A 5 1.97 5.14 0.57
C HIS A 5 2.59 6.29 -0.21
N THR A 6 3.90 6.48 -0.08
CA THR A 6 4.69 7.43 -0.88
C THR A 6 6.05 6.83 -1.24
N HIS A 7 6.66 7.35 -2.29
CA HIS A 7 8.02 7.03 -2.70
C HIS A 7 8.81 8.32 -2.89
N ILE A 8 10.12 8.29 -2.64
CA ILE A 8 11.06 9.36 -2.99
C ILE A 8 12.26 8.76 -3.71
N GLY A 9 13.04 9.60 -4.38
CA GLY A 9 14.20 9.17 -5.15
C GLY A 9 13.88 8.85 -6.61
N PRO A 10 14.90 8.47 -7.38
CA PRO A 10 14.73 8.15 -8.80
C PRO A 10 13.98 6.82 -8.97
N LEU A 11 13.15 6.73 -10.01
CA LEU A 11 12.42 5.53 -10.38
C LEU A 11 12.99 4.99 -11.69
N SER A 12 13.67 3.85 -11.65
CA SER A 12 14.34 3.29 -12.82
C SER A 12 13.37 2.85 -13.92
N PHE A 13 12.14 2.46 -13.57
CA PHE A 13 11.10 2.12 -14.54
C PHE A 13 10.50 3.36 -15.25
N ALA A 14 10.81 4.55 -14.80
CA ALA A 14 10.36 5.81 -15.37
C ALA A 14 11.47 6.88 -15.27
N PRO A 15 12.63 6.67 -15.93
CA PRO A 15 13.81 7.52 -15.78
C PRO A 15 13.58 8.98 -16.23
N ASP A 16 12.60 9.21 -17.08
CA ASP A 16 12.23 10.55 -17.56
C ASP A 16 11.27 11.29 -16.61
N TRP A 17 10.79 10.64 -15.56
CA TRP A 17 9.94 11.29 -14.59
C TRP A 17 10.75 12.16 -13.64
N PRO A 18 10.25 13.35 -13.28
CA PRO A 18 10.90 14.19 -12.29
C PRO A 18 11.05 13.45 -10.95
N THR A 19 12.25 13.44 -10.42
CA THR A 19 12.54 12.82 -9.12
C THR A 19 11.86 13.59 -8.00
N LEU A 20 11.18 12.90 -7.10
CA LEU A 20 10.66 13.47 -5.87
C LEU A 20 11.73 13.38 -4.78
N THR A 21 12.13 14.51 -4.21
CA THR A 21 13.03 14.55 -3.05
C THR A 21 12.24 14.53 -1.74
N ALA A 22 12.92 14.34 -0.61
CA ALA A 22 12.28 14.41 0.69
C ALA A 22 11.71 15.81 0.98
N GLU A 23 12.42 16.88 0.60
CA GLU A 23 11.98 18.26 0.73
C GLU A 23 10.70 18.52 -0.08
N MET A 24 10.67 18.09 -1.34
CA MET A 24 9.48 18.21 -2.20
C MET A 24 8.31 17.40 -1.64
N LEU A 25 8.57 16.21 -1.08
CA LEU A 25 7.51 15.44 -0.40
C LEU A 25 6.92 16.24 0.77
N ILE A 26 7.74 16.86 1.61
CA ILE A 26 7.25 17.71 2.72
C ILE A 26 6.41 18.88 2.20
N GLU A 27 6.84 19.58 1.15
CA GLU A 27 6.07 20.66 0.52
C GLU A 27 4.70 20.15 0.04
N ARG A 28 4.67 19.01 -0.66
CA ARG A 28 3.44 18.38 -1.14
C ARG A 28 2.53 17.93 0.00
N MET A 29 3.09 17.43 1.09
CA MET A 29 2.34 17.08 2.32
C MET A 29 1.67 18.32 2.90
N ASP A 30 2.38 19.44 3.03
CA ASP A 30 1.86 20.69 3.59
C ASP A 30 0.72 21.26 2.72
N GLU A 31 0.89 21.30 1.40
CA GLU A 31 -0.15 21.71 0.44
C GLU A 31 -1.44 20.88 0.58
N ASN A 32 -1.30 19.60 0.91
CA ASN A 32 -2.42 18.65 0.95
C ASN A 32 -2.95 18.38 2.37
N GLY A 33 -2.38 18.98 3.41
CA GLY A 33 -2.79 18.75 4.81
C GLY A 33 -2.46 17.34 5.29
N ILE A 34 -1.35 16.77 4.80
CA ILE A 34 -0.80 15.48 5.22
C ILE A 34 0.21 15.73 6.33
N GLU A 35 -0.03 15.17 7.50
CA GLU A 35 0.82 15.36 8.68
C GLU A 35 2.05 14.45 8.64
N LYS A 36 1.85 13.17 8.29
CA LYS A 36 2.91 12.17 8.18
C LYS A 36 2.78 11.39 6.90
N SER A 37 3.92 10.94 6.36
CA SER A 37 3.97 10.04 5.20
C SER A 37 4.89 8.85 5.45
N VAL A 38 4.46 7.69 5.00
CA VAL A 38 5.27 6.48 4.95
C VAL A 38 6.03 6.45 3.62
N ILE A 39 7.36 6.42 3.69
CA ILE A 39 8.22 6.22 2.54
C ILE A 39 8.41 4.72 2.37
N LEU A 40 7.97 4.19 1.24
CA LEU A 40 8.15 2.80 0.88
C LEU A 40 9.42 2.63 0.05
N THR A 41 10.26 1.67 0.45
CA THR A 41 11.42 1.26 -0.36
C THR A 41 11.03 0.13 -1.30
N LEU A 42 11.82 -0.07 -2.35
CA LEU A 42 11.65 -1.15 -3.32
C LEU A 42 12.95 -1.95 -3.42
N ASP A 43 12.87 -3.28 -3.44
CA ASP A 43 14.03 -4.16 -3.59
C ASP A 43 13.61 -5.41 -4.38
N SER A 44 13.37 -5.25 -5.67
CA SER A 44 13.20 -6.36 -6.61
C SER A 44 13.56 -5.94 -8.04
N PRO A 45 14.16 -6.80 -8.85
CA PRO A 45 14.54 -6.47 -10.23
C PRO A 45 13.32 -6.19 -11.11
N GLU A 46 12.16 -6.75 -10.82
CA GLU A 46 10.93 -6.52 -11.59
C GLU A 46 10.29 -5.17 -11.25
N ALA A 47 10.40 -4.74 -9.99
CA ALA A 47 9.80 -3.47 -9.57
C ALA A 47 10.73 -2.31 -9.89
N VAL A 48 12.00 -2.44 -9.55
CA VAL A 48 12.98 -1.36 -9.73
C VAL A 48 14.42 -1.84 -9.52
N ASP A 49 15.30 -1.51 -10.46
CA ASP A 49 16.72 -1.39 -10.24
C ASP A 49 17.03 0.08 -9.93
N GLY A 50 17.52 0.39 -8.74
CA GLY A 50 18.02 1.73 -8.41
C GLY A 50 17.05 2.67 -7.70
N CYS A 51 16.02 2.16 -7.04
CA CYS A 51 15.22 2.94 -6.11
C CYS A 51 15.94 3.27 -4.82
N LEU A 52 15.29 4.17 -4.07
CA LEU A 52 15.68 4.52 -2.72
C LEU A 52 15.96 3.28 -1.88
N THR A 53 17.18 3.19 -1.40
CA THR A 53 17.58 2.14 -0.46
C THR A 53 17.05 2.43 0.94
N VAL A 54 16.98 1.41 1.79
CA VAL A 54 16.58 1.60 3.20
C VAL A 54 17.47 2.60 3.94
N PRO A 55 18.81 2.61 3.82
CA PRO A 55 19.63 3.65 4.43
C PRO A 55 19.33 5.08 3.97
N GLU A 56 19.01 5.27 2.70
CA GLU A 56 18.61 6.59 2.18
C GLU A 56 17.23 7.02 2.70
N ALA A 57 16.27 6.09 2.78
CA ALA A 57 14.97 6.35 3.38
C ALA A 57 15.10 6.76 4.86
N LEU A 58 15.94 6.06 5.63
CA LEU A 58 16.21 6.38 7.03
C LEU A 58 16.91 7.73 7.18
N LYS A 59 17.77 8.13 6.25
CA LYS A 59 18.37 9.47 6.24
C LYS A 59 17.31 10.57 6.03
N ALA A 60 16.32 10.33 5.18
CA ALA A 60 15.19 11.26 5.02
C ALA A 60 14.36 11.34 6.32
N VAL A 61 14.12 10.21 6.99
CA VAL A 61 13.44 10.18 8.31
C VAL A 61 14.25 10.91 9.37
N GLU A 62 15.57 10.76 9.40
CA GLU A 62 16.46 11.50 10.32
C GLU A 62 16.36 13.02 10.12
N THR A 63 16.18 13.46 8.86
CA THR A 63 16.01 14.87 8.52
C THR A 63 14.64 15.41 8.93
N TYR A 64 13.58 14.59 8.80
CA TYR A 64 12.19 14.96 9.10
C TYR A 64 11.50 13.93 10.03
N PRO A 65 11.99 13.77 11.29
CA PRO A 65 11.60 12.65 12.16
C PRO A 65 10.13 12.68 12.59
N ASP A 66 9.52 13.85 12.62
CA ASP A 66 8.10 14.01 13.00
C ASP A 66 7.14 13.87 11.80
N ARG A 67 7.68 13.82 10.59
CA ARG A 67 6.91 13.86 9.34
C ARG A 67 7.03 12.58 8.50
N LEU A 68 8.19 11.93 8.51
CA LEU A 68 8.47 10.79 7.63
C LEU A 68 8.69 9.50 8.43
N ILE A 69 8.24 8.39 7.86
CA ILE A 69 8.35 7.05 8.42
C ILE A 69 8.87 6.13 7.31
N ALA A 70 9.86 5.30 7.58
CA ALA A 70 10.39 4.38 6.58
C ALA A 70 9.82 2.97 6.75
N PHE A 71 9.34 2.38 5.67
CA PHE A 71 9.12 0.95 5.52
C PHE A 71 10.26 0.35 4.69
N ALA A 72 10.65 -0.88 5.05
CA ALA A 72 11.73 -1.58 4.38
C ALA A 72 11.20 -2.64 3.41
N ALA A 73 11.81 -2.75 2.24
CA ALA A 73 11.62 -3.89 1.34
C ALA A 73 12.88 -4.75 1.28
N VAL A 74 12.70 -6.05 1.06
CA VAL A 74 13.76 -7.04 0.82
C VAL A 74 13.27 -8.02 -0.22
N ASP A 75 14.04 -8.21 -1.29
CA ASP A 75 13.77 -9.26 -2.27
C ASP A 75 13.81 -10.64 -1.59
N PRO A 76 12.73 -11.42 -1.63
CA PRO A 76 12.64 -12.73 -0.97
C PRO A 76 13.60 -13.78 -1.57
N ARG A 77 14.20 -13.53 -2.73
CA ARG A 77 15.19 -14.40 -3.36
C ARG A 77 16.61 -14.21 -2.79
N ARG A 78 16.81 -13.18 -1.97
CA ARG A 78 18.10 -12.93 -1.29
C ARG A 78 18.31 -13.92 -0.14
N ASN A 79 19.58 -14.09 0.23
CA ASN A 79 19.92 -14.85 1.44
C ASN A 79 19.61 -14.05 2.72
N LYS A 80 19.23 -14.74 3.80
CA LYS A 80 19.03 -14.16 5.13
C LYS A 80 17.98 -13.05 5.18
N VAL A 81 16.84 -13.28 4.49
CA VAL A 81 15.73 -12.31 4.41
C VAL A 81 15.22 -11.95 5.80
N ALA A 82 14.97 -12.94 6.66
CA ALA A 82 14.44 -12.71 8.01
C ALA A 82 15.39 -11.87 8.88
N GLU A 83 16.71 -12.20 8.83
CA GLU A 83 17.71 -11.43 9.58
C GLU A 83 17.81 -9.98 9.07
N LYS A 84 17.68 -9.79 7.75
CA LYS A 84 17.75 -8.46 7.16
C LYS A 84 16.52 -7.61 7.54
N ILE A 85 15.34 -8.20 7.58
CA ILE A 85 14.11 -7.53 8.05
C ILE A 85 14.26 -7.09 9.52
N ARG A 86 14.77 -7.98 10.38
CA ARG A 86 15.01 -7.65 11.79
C ARG A 86 16.06 -6.54 11.95
N LEU A 87 17.16 -6.59 11.16
CA LEU A 87 18.15 -5.52 11.12
C LEU A 87 17.52 -4.16 10.75
N TYR A 88 16.68 -4.12 9.73
CA TYR A 88 16.02 -2.88 9.33
C TYR A 88 15.07 -2.33 10.41
N ARG A 89 14.44 -3.21 11.19
CA ARG A 89 13.70 -2.78 12.38
C ARG A 89 14.61 -2.13 13.43
N GLU A 90 15.76 -2.72 13.71
CA GLU A 90 16.74 -2.16 14.64
C GLU A 90 17.29 -0.82 14.14
N MET A 91 17.41 -0.62 12.84
CA MET A 91 17.80 0.64 12.21
C MET A 91 16.72 1.73 12.26
N GLY A 92 15.45 1.38 12.56
CA GLY A 92 14.38 2.38 12.73
C GLY A 92 13.22 2.30 11.74
N CYS A 93 13.21 1.32 10.81
CA CYS A 93 12.04 1.08 9.98
C CYS A 93 10.85 0.59 10.81
N ARG A 94 9.62 0.88 10.34
CA ARG A 94 8.37 0.66 11.07
C ARG A 94 7.37 -0.27 10.37
N GLY A 95 7.76 -0.91 9.27
CA GLY A 95 6.92 -1.83 8.51
C GLY A 95 7.67 -2.37 7.30
N PHE A 96 7.02 -3.23 6.54
CA PHE A 96 7.54 -3.82 5.32
C PHE A 96 6.76 -3.31 4.10
N GLY A 97 7.44 -2.78 3.09
CA GLY A 97 6.83 -2.32 1.85
C GLY A 97 7.71 -1.34 1.06
N GLU A 98 7.41 -1.22 -0.21
CA GLU A 98 6.34 -1.89 -0.94
C GLU A 98 6.76 -3.32 -1.30
N HIS A 99 5.96 -4.32 -0.93
CA HIS A 99 6.16 -5.69 -1.39
C HIS A 99 5.70 -5.79 -2.83
N LYS A 100 6.63 -5.81 -3.76
CA LYS A 100 6.41 -5.69 -5.21
C LYS A 100 7.35 -6.63 -5.95
N MET A 101 6.95 -7.90 -6.04
CA MET A 101 7.82 -9.00 -6.48
C MET A 101 7.19 -9.73 -7.66
N GLY A 102 8.00 -10.11 -8.67
CA GLY A 102 7.58 -10.96 -9.79
C GLY A 102 7.43 -12.43 -9.37
N LEU A 103 6.71 -12.68 -8.28
CA LEU A 103 6.44 -13.99 -7.70
C LEU A 103 4.96 -14.14 -7.39
N GLU A 104 4.51 -15.39 -7.25
CA GLU A 104 3.18 -15.67 -6.71
C GLU A 104 3.11 -15.25 -5.24
N VAL A 105 1.93 -14.79 -4.80
CA VAL A 105 1.73 -14.32 -3.40
C VAL A 105 2.08 -15.42 -2.39
N ASP A 106 1.79 -16.67 -2.70
CA ASP A 106 2.04 -17.83 -1.85
C ASP A 106 3.40 -18.50 -2.08
N ASP A 107 4.31 -17.88 -2.84
CA ASP A 107 5.67 -18.41 -3.01
C ASP A 107 6.32 -18.62 -1.63
N PRO A 108 6.94 -19.79 -1.37
CA PRO A 108 7.56 -20.08 -0.06
C PRO A 108 8.58 -19.04 0.40
N ARG A 109 9.26 -18.37 -0.54
CA ARG A 109 10.21 -17.28 -0.22
C ARG A 109 9.52 -16.04 0.30
N CYS A 110 8.35 -15.68 -0.25
CA CYS A 110 7.52 -14.58 0.24
C CYS A 110 6.95 -14.88 1.63
N GLN A 111 6.63 -16.15 1.91
CA GLN A 111 6.11 -16.55 3.22
C GLN A 111 7.09 -16.29 4.37
N VAL A 112 8.42 -16.33 4.11
CA VAL A 112 9.43 -15.94 5.11
C VAL A 112 9.27 -14.47 5.53
N ILE A 113 8.90 -13.59 4.60
CA ILE A 113 8.62 -12.19 4.90
C ILE A 113 7.37 -12.07 5.79
N TYR A 114 6.29 -12.76 5.41
CA TYR A 114 5.03 -12.70 6.16
C TYR A 114 5.20 -13.19 7.59
N GLU A 115 5.82 -14.37 7.77
CA GLU A 115 6.10 -14.93 9.08
C GLU A 115 6.96 -13.98 9.92
N THR A 116 8.07 -13.50 9.37
CA THR A 116 8.99 -12.58 10.10
C THR A 116 8.28 -11.27 10.47
N CYS A 117 7.49 -10.68 9.57
CA CYS A 117 6.74 -9.47 9.85
C CYS A 117 5.69 -9.69 10.96
N GLY A 118 5.00 -10.83 10.97
CA GLY A 118 4.07 -11.21 12.04
C GLY A 118 4.76 -11.30 13.39
N GLU A 119 5.90 -12.00 13.49
CA GLU A 119 6.71 -12.13 14.72
C GLU A 119 7.13 -10.79 15.31
N ILE A 120 7.52 -9.84 14.45
CA ILE A 120 7.96 -8.52 14.89
C ILE A 120 6.84 -7.46 14.87
N ARG A 121 5.59 -7.86 14.61
CA ARG A 121 4.39 -7.01 14.55
C ARG A 121 4.44 -5.90 13.49
N TRP A 122 5.13 -6.14 12.40
CA TRP A 122 5.13 -5.26 11.24
C TRP A 122 3.95 -5.58 10.30
N SER A 123 3.38 -4.55 9.71
CA SER A 123 2.50 -4.72 8.56
C SER A 123 3.31 -4.87 7.26
N VAL A 124 2.69 -5.53 6.28
CA VAL A 124 3.22 -5.71 4.93
C VAL A 124 2.31 -4.97 3.96
N LEU A 125 2.82 -3.94 3.30
CA LEU A 125 2.10 -3.24 2.25
C LEU A 125 2.43 -3.85 0.90
N PHE A 126 1.40 -4.27 0.19
CA PHE A 126 1.46 -5.07 -1.02
C PHE A 126 1.05 -4.29 -2.26
N HIS A 127 1.80 -4.48 -3.35
CA HIS A 127 1.33 -4.18 -4.70
C HIS A 127 0.80 -5.43 -5.39
N HIS A 128 -0.38 -5.36 -5.96
CA HIS A 128 -0.94 -6.41 -6.81
C HIS A 128 -1.15 -5.92 -8.24
N ASP A 129 -0.60 -6.66 -9.18
CA ASP A 129 -0.92 -6.55 -10.61
C ASP A 129 -0.73 -7.92 -11.31
N PRO A 130 -0.93 -8.04 -12.64
CA PRO A 130 -0.74 -9.31 -13.35
C PRO A 130 0.67 -9.89 -13.32
N GLN A 131 1.69 -9.09 -13.01
CA GLN A 131 3.10 -9.49 -13.08
C GLN A 131 3.78 -9.50 -11.71
N LEU A 132 3.21 -8.78 -10.73
CA LEU A 132 3.80 -8.55 -9.41
C LEU A 132 2.84 -9.02 -8.33
N ASN A 133 3.37 -9.85 -7.40
CA ASN A 133 2.57 -10.52 -6.39
C ASN A 133 1.36 -11.22 -7.02
N ILE A 134 1.68 -12.16 -7.90
CA ILE A 134 0.75 -12.81 -8.84
C ILE A 134 -0.31 -13.61 -8.07
N ASP A 135 -1.57 -13.37 -8.39
CA ASP A 135 -2.70 -14.13 -7.88
C ASP A 135 -3.72 -14.40 -9.01
N GLU A 136 -4.68 -15.24 -8.75
CA GLU A 136 -5.81 -15.55 -9.64
C GLU A 136 -7.01 -14.65 -9.32
N ASN A 137 -8.02 -14.66 -10.21
CA ASN A 137 -9.28 -13.96 -9.95
C ASN A 137 -9.93 -14.50 -8.67
N GLY A 138 -10.45 -13.56 -7.85
CA GLY A 138 -10.99 -13.90 -6.54
C GLY A 138 -9.96 -13.93 -5.42
N LEU A 139 -8.68 -13.72 -5.73
CA LEU A 139 -7.55 -13.61 -4.80
C LEU A 139 -7.35 -14.83 -3.88
N PRO A 140 -7.38 -16.09 -4.41
CA PRO A 140 -7.30 -17.28 -3.56
C PRO A 140 -5.95 -17.44 -2.84
N ARG A 141 -4.82 -17.05 -3.48
CA ARG A 141 -3.49 -17.13 -2.87
C ARG A 141 -3.35 -16.10 -1.76
N THR A 142 -3.82 -14.88 -1.97
CA THR A 142 -3.87 -13.82 -0.96
C THR A 142 -4.71 -14.27 0.23
N GLU A 143 -5.91 -14.80 0.00
CA GLU A 143 -6.76 -15.34 1.06
C GLU A 143 -6.07 -16.42 1.88
N GLN A 144 -5.38 -17.34 1.21
CA GLN A 144 -4.62 -18.38 1.87
C GLN A 144 -3.52 -17.83 2.77
N MET A 145 -2.77 -16.81 2.32
CA MET A 145 -1.69 -16.22 3.10
C MET A 145 -2.22 -15.39 4.29
N VAL A 146 -3.25 -14.60 4.07
CA VAL A 146 -3.92 -13.85 5.16
C VAL A 146 -4.43 -14.78 6.26
N LYS A 147 -5.00 -15.94 5.88
CA LYS A 147 -5.44 -16.96 6.81
C LYS A 147 -4.28 -17.70 7.51
N LYS A 148 -3.20 -17.97 6.78
CA LYS A 148 -2.03 -18.71 7.29
C LYS A 148 -1.21 -17.88 8.29
N PHE A 149 -1.13 -16.57 8.09
CA PHE A 149 -0.33 -15.64 8.88
C PHE A 149 -1.23 -14.61 9.62
N PRO A 150 -2.02 -15.04 10.63
CA PRO A 150 -2.99 -14.16 11.29
C PRO A 150 -2.36 -13.02 12.09
N GLU A 151 -1.09 -13.15 12.49
CA GLU A 151 -0.35 -12.12 13.22
C GLU A 151 0.22 -11.02 12.30
N THR A 152 0.26 -11.29 11.00
CA THR A 152 0.73 -10.34 9.98
C THR A 152 -0.43 -9.50 9.48
N LYS A 153 -0.30 -8.19 9.53
CA LYS A 153 -1.27 -7.26 8.96
C LYS A 153 -0.90 -7.00 7.50
N PHE A 154 -1.81 -7.29 6.59
CA PHE A 154 -1.65 -7.11 5.16
C PHE A 154 -2.38 -5.86 4.70
N ILE A 155 -1.69 -4.92 4.05
CA ILE A 155 -2.25 -3.70 3.47
C ILE A 155 -2.17 -3.84 1.97
N MET A 156 -3.32 -3.98 1.32
CA MET A 156 -3.39 -4.30 -0.10
C MET A 156 -3.54 -3.07 -0.96
N HIS A 157 -2.84 -3.06 -2.08
CA HIS A 157 -2.79 -1.97 -3.05
C HIS A 157 -2.63 -2.51 -4.47
N GLY A 158 -2.80 -1.63 -5.46
CA GLY A 158 -2.52 -1.89 -6.87
C GLY A 158 -3.74 -2.27 -7.70
N PRO A 159 -3.60 -2.26 -9.04
CA PRO A 159 -4.71 -2.49 -9.95
C PRO A 159 -5.26 -3.92 -9.89
N GLY A 160 -4.41 -4.91 -9.61
CA GLY A 160 -4.84 -6.30 -9.44
C GLY A 160 -5.68 -6.53 -8.20
N TRP A 161 -5.42 -5.79 -7.12
CA TRP A 161 -6.28 -5.76 -5.94
C TRP A 161 -7.58 -5.02 -6.25
N TRP A 162 -7.50 -3.76 -6.65
CA TRP A 162 -8.69 -2.91 -6.80
C TRP A 162 -9.64 -3.32 -7.92
N CYS A 163 -9.20 -4.09 -8.92
CA CYS A 163 -10.11 -4.73 -9.88
C CYS A 163 -11.11 -5.65 -9.18
N GLU A 164 -10.67 -6.37 -8.17
CA GLU A 164 -11.46 -7.36 -7.43
C GLU A 164 -12.53 -6.75 -6.48
N ILE A 165 -12.71 -5.42 -6.51
CA ILE A 165 -13.89 -4.77 -5.91
C ILE A 165 -15.18 -5.18 -6.62
N SER A 166 -15.07 -5.62 -7.87
CA SER A 166 -16.18 -6.02 -8.76
C SER A 166 -16.15 -7.52 -9.05
N GLY A 167 -17.30 -8.17 -9.00
CA GLY A 167 -17.42 -9.61 -9.27
C GLY A 167 -17.14 -10.01 -10.71
N ASP A 168 -17.05 -9.06 -11.63
CA ASP A 168 -16.71 -9.24 -13.04
C ASP A 168 -15.30 -8.76 -13.38
N CYS A 169 -14.38 -8.74 -12.41
CA CYS A 169 -12.99 -8.35 -12.64
C CYS A 169 -12.35 -9.18 -13.75
N THR A 170 -12.00 -8.52 -14.85
CA THR A 170 -11.32 -9.15 -16.00
C THR A 170 -10.05 -8.38 -16.41
N VAL A 171 -9.85 -7.17 -15.90
CA VAL A 171 -8.76 -6.27 -16.29
C VAL A 171 -7.90 -5.96 -15.06
N ARG A 172 -7.10 -6.91 -14.63
CA ARG A 172 -6.29 -6.82 -13.39
C ARG A 172 -5.15 -5.82 -13.45
N GLY A 173 -4.65 -5.48 -14.62
CA GLY A 173 -3.57 -4.49 -14.80
C GLY A 173 -4.05 -3.10 -15.21
N GLY A 174 -5.35 -2.82 -15.15
CA GLY A 174 -5.92 -1.57 -15.64
C GLY A 174 -6.96 -0.96 -14.71
N TYR A 175 -7.64 0.05 -15.22
CA TYR A 175 -8.69 0.78 -14.51
C TYR A 175 -10.05 0.51 -15.16
N PRO A 176 -10.82 -0.49 -14.68
CA PRO A 176 -12.13 -0.83 -15.22
C PRO A 176 -13.08 0.35 -15.22
N LYS A 177 -13.92 0.45 -16.24
CA LYS A 177 -14.95 1.49 -16.37
C LYS A 177 -16.34 0.90 -16.14
N GLY A 178 -17.30 1.75 -15.77
CA GLY A 178 -18.69 1.34 -15.53
C GLY A 178 -18.95 0.89 -14.09
N PRO A 179 -20.18 0.42 -13.80
CA PRO A 179 -20.61 0.10 -12.45
C PRO A 179 -19.83 -1.07 -11.84
N VAL A 180 -19.88 -1.17 -10.52
CA VAL A 180 -19.32 -2.29 -9.76
C VAL A 180 -20.36 -3.41 -9.71
N SER A 181 -19.99 -4.58 -10.26
CA SER A 181 -20.81 -5.79 -10.19
C SER A 181 -20.74 -6.44 -8.81
N PRO A 182 -21.87 -6.91 -8.22
CA PRO A 182 -21.85 -7.61 -6.94
C PRO A 182 -20.94 -8.85 -6.94
N GLY A 183 -20.41 -9.20 -5.76
CA GLY A 183 -19.63 -10.44 -5.56
C GLY A 183 -18.11 -10.27 -5.72
N GLY A 184 -17.60 -9.04 -5.70
CA GLY A 184 -16.16 -8.79 -5.69
C GLY A 184 -15.46 -9.40 -4.47
N ALA A 185 -14.24 -9.90 -4.68
CA ALA A 185 -13.49 -10.59 -3.63
C ALA A 185 -13.10 -9.65 -2.47
N ILE A 186 -12.84 -8.37 -2.74
CA ILE A 186 -12.43 -7.40 -1.70
C ILE A 186 -13.46 -7.29 -0.59
N ASP A 187 -14.76 -7.14 -0.94
CA ASP A 187 -15.84 -6.99 0.05
C ASP A 187 -15.90 -8.21 0.98
N ARG A 188 -15.79 -9.40 0.42
CA ARG A 188 -15.75 -10.68 1.14
C ARG A 188 -14.51 -10.79 2.03
N LEU A 189 -13.34 -10.52 1.48
CA LEU A 189 -12.06 -10.69 2.18
C LEU A 189 -11.89 -9.69 3.33
N LEU A 190 -12.20 -8.41 3.12
CA LEU A 190 -12.17 -7.41 4.17
C LEU A 190 -13.16 -7.71 5.30
N SER A 191 -14.31 -8.31 4.98
CA SER A 191 -15.28 -8.74 6.00
C SER A 191 -14.80 -9.95 6.81
N ALA A 192 -14.10 -10.89 6.16
CA ALA A 192 -13.75 -12.17 6.78
C ALA A 192 -12.48 -12.11 7.64
N TYR A 193 -11.49 -11.29 7.28
CA TYR A 193 -10.16 -11.36 7.87
C TYR A 193 -9.78 -10.09 8.64
N PRO A 194 -9.57 -10.16 9.97
CA PRO A 194 -9.27 -9.00 10.80
C PRO A 194 -7.90 -8.36 10.51
N ASN A 195 -6.98 -9.13 9.96
CA ASN A 195 -5.61 -8.71 9.63
C ASN A 195 -5.43 -8.23 8.18
N LEU A 196 -6.53 -8.04 7.43
CA LEU A 196 -6.50 -7.53 6.06
C LEU A 196 -7.02 -6.10 5.99
N TYR A 197 -6.27 -5.23 5.31
CA TYR A 197 -6.52 -3.81 5.11
C TYR A 197 -6.31 -3.46 3.63
N ALA A 198 -6.72 -2.26 3.23
CA ALA A 198 -6.43 -1.73 1.90
C ALA A 198 -6.09 -0.24 1.97
N ASP A 199 -5.17 0.21 1.13
CA ASP A 199 -4.94 1.63 0.90
C ASP A 199 -5.62 2.10 -0.39
N ILE A 200 -6.10 3.35 -0.39
CA ILE A 200 -6.85 3.94 -1.50
C ILE A 200 -5.96 4.70 -2.49
N SER A 201 -4.66 4.50 -2.41
CA SER A 201 -3.67 5.23 -3.18
C SER A 201 -3.71 4.92 -4.68
N ALA A 202 -2.96 5.71 -5.43
CA ALA A 202 -2.84 5.64 -6.89
C ALA A 202 -4.14 5.82 -7.67
N GLY A 203 -4.01 5.78 -8.99
CA GLY A 203 -5.16 5.76 -9.90
C GLY A 203 -6.03 4.52 -9.76
N SER A 204 -5.50 3.39 -9.27
CA SER A 204 -6.25 2.15 -9.09
C SER A 204 -7.27 2.24 -7.96
N GLY A 205 -6.88 2.72 -6.78
CA GLY A 205 -7.78 2.95 -5.66
C GLY A 205 -8.79 4.06 -5.96
N HIS A 206 -8.32 5.18 -6.52
CA HIS A 206 -9.20 6.26 -6.96
C HIS A 206 -10.24 5.79 -7.98
N ASN A 207 -9.84 5.07 -9.02
CA ASN A 207 -10.77 4.53 -10.02
C ASN A 207 -11.80 3.59 -9.40
N ALA A 208 -11.38 2.65 -8.57
CA ALA A 208 -12.27 1.67 -7.94
C ALA A 208 -13.39 2.34 -7.11
N LEU A 209 -13.05 3.43 -6.42
CA LEU A 209 -13.96 4.12 -5.52
C LEU A 209 -14.70 5.33 -6.14
N THR A 210 -14.35 5.71 -7.37
CA THR A 210 -15.03 6.84 -8.04
C THR A 210 -15.82 6.45 -9.27
N ARG A 211 -15.57 5.28 -9.87
CA ARG A 211 -16.26 4.83 -11.09
C ARG A 211 -17.74 4.49 -10.89
N ASP A 212 -18.15 4.17 -9.63
CA ASP A 212 -19.54 3.90 -9.26
C ASP A 212 -19.87 4.57 -7.92
N LEU A 213 -20.40 5.79 -8.03
CA LEU A 213 -20.76 6.61 -6.86
C LEU A 213 -21.97 6.06 -6.08
N GLY A 214 -22.75 5.17 -6.67
CA GLY A 214 -23.85 4.47 -6.00
C GLY A 214 -23.35 3.34 -5.10
N PHE A 215 -22.27 2.69 -5.46
CA PHE A 215 -21.67 1.57 -4.72
C PHE A 215 -20.78 2.04 -3.55
N THR A 216 -19.95 3.06 -3.78
CA THR A 216 -18.87 3.47 -2.87
C THR A 216 -19.32 3.83 -1.46
N PRO A 217 -20.43 4.57 -1.20
CA PRO A 217 -20.85 4.84 0.16
C PRO A 217 -21.11 3.58 0.98
N GLY A 218 -21.81 2.60 0.40
CA GLY A 218 -22.10 1.33 1.07
C GLY A 218 -20.83 0.49 1.32
N PHE A 219 -19.85 0.52 0.41
CA PHE A 219 -18.56 -0.13 0.59
C PHE A 219 -17.76 0.49 1.74
N LEU A 220 -17.66 1.82 1.76
CA LEU A 220 -16.97 2.54 2.85
C LEU A 220 -17.69 2.35 4.18
N ASP A 221 -19.01 2.31 4.21
CA ASP A 221 -19.80 2.03 5.42
C ASP A 221 -19.48 0.68 6.04
N ARG A 222 -19.18 -0.32 5.24
CA ARG A 222 -18.80 -1.67 5.73
C ARG A 222 -17.34 -1.76 6.14
N HIS A 223 -16.44 -1.02 5.49
CA HIS A 223 -15.00 -1.28 5.56
C HIS A 223 -14.14 -0.12 6.06
N TRP A 224 -14.72 1.01 6.47
CA TRP A 224 -13.98 2.21 6.90
C TRP A 224 -12.88 1.94 7.95
N GLN A 225 -13.04 0.92 8.79
CA GLN A 225 -12.06 0.53 9.82
C GLN A 225 -10.84 -0.20 9.26
N LYS A 226 -10.85 -0.51 7.97
CA LYS A 226 -9.79 -1.27 7.27
C LYS A 226 -9.23 -0.57 6.04
N ILE A 227 -9.73 0.62 5.77
CA ILE A 227 -9.26 1.46 4.66
C ILE A 227 -8.29 2.49 5.20
N CYS A 228 -7.14 2.65 4.54
CA CYS A 228 -6.12 3.65 4.85
C CYS A 228 -6.07 4.69 3.73
N PHE A 229 -5.88 5.95 4.13
CA PHE A 229 -5.54 7.00 3.19
C PHE A 229 -4.11 6.79 2.67
N GLY A 230 -3.92 6.97 1.37
CA GLY A 230 -2.63 6.93 0.69
C GLY A 230 -2.72 7.66 -0.66
N THR A 231 -1.58 8.15 -1.15
CA THR A 231 -1.52 8.88 -2.42
C THR A 231 -0.79 8.13 -3.53
N ASP A 232 0.21 7.32 -3.19
CA ASP A 232 1.22 6.82 -4.13
C ASP A 232 1.93 7.97 -4.86
N LEU A 233 2.23 9.03 -4.11
CA LEU A 233 3.06 10.14 -4.60
C LEU A 233 4.49 9.62 -4.79
N LEU A 234 4.97 9.68 -6.04
CA LEU A 234 6.24 9.07 -6.43
C LEU A 234 7.08 9.96 -7.38
N ARG A 235 6.55 11.10 -7.83
CA ARG A 235 7.27 12.05 -8.68
C ARG A 235 6.83 13.49 -8.44
N ASP A 236 7.70 14.43 -8.75
CA ASP A 236 7.32 15.84 -8.72
C ASP A 236 6.24 16.15 -9.76
N GLY A 237 5.36 17.10 -9.44
CA GLY A 237 4.26 17.53 -10.31
C GLY A 237 3.14 16.48 -10.49
N GLN A 238 3.14 15.39 -9.73
CA GLN A 238 2.05 14.41 -9.79
C GLN A 238 0.74 14.99 -9.27
N GLU A 239 -0.33 14.82 -10.07
CA GLU A 239 -1.69 15.09 -9.60
C GLU A 239 -2.15 14.04 -8.58
N LEU A 240 -2.86 14.48 -7.55
CA LEU A 240 -3.33 13.64 -6.44
C LEU A 240 -4.87 13.68 -6.33
N PRO A 241 -5.61 13.17 -7.32
CA PRO A 241 -7.07 13.26 -7.34
C PRO A 241 -7.72 12.54 -6.14
N THR A 242 -7.06 11.55 -5.56
CA THR A 242 -7.51 10.85 -4.36
C THR A 242 -7.61 11.79 -3.15
N VAL A 243 -6.72 12.79 -3.04
CA VAL A 243 -6.75 13.77 -1.94
C VAL A 243 -8.01 14.61 -1.99
N ASP A 244 -8.29 15.22 -3.14
CA ASP A 244 -9.47 16.08 -3.32
C ASP A 244 -10.77 15.28 -3.20
N TRP A 245 -10.79 14.09 -3.79
CA TRP A 245 -11.92 13.19 -3.64
C TRP A 245 -12.18 12.83 -2.17
N PHE A 246 -11.15 12.42 -1.42
CA PHE A 246 -11.29 12.05 -0.01
C PHE A 246 -11.73 13.23 0.87
N LYS A 247 -11.19 14.43 0.64
CA LYS A 247 -11.59 15.65 1.37
C LYS A 247 -13.06 15.97 1.19
N ASN A 248 -13.63 15.69 0.01
CA ASN A 248 -15.03 16.00 -0.33
C ASN A 248 -16.01 14.83 -0.10
N LEU A 249 -15.56 13.67 0.39
CA LEU A 249 -16.46 12.56 0.74
C LEU A 249 -17.42 12.96 1.86
N ASP A 250 -18.65 12.54 1.75
CA ASP A 250 -19.64 12.65 2.84
C ASP A 250 -19.43 11.50 3.84
N LEU A 251 -18.62 11.75 4.86
CA LEU A 251 -18.28 10.79 5.91
C LEU A 251 -18.54 11.40 7.28
N THR A 252 -19.01 10.56 8.21
CA THR A 252 -19.06 10.98 9.61
C THR A 252 -17.63 11.31 10.11
N PRO A 253 -17.49 12.20 11.13
CA PRO A 253 -16.18 12.54 11.68
C PRO A 253 -15.35 11.31 12.11
N GLU A 254 -16.01 10.29 12.66
CA GLU A 254 -15.40 9.03 13.07
C GLU A 254 -14.80 8.25 11.87
N LYS A 255 -15.60 8.03 10.81
CA LYS A 255 -15.15 7.33 9.60
C LYS A 255 -14.03 8.09 8.90
N ARG A 256 -14.17 9.42 8.82
CA ARG A 256 -13.15 10.28 8.25
C ARG A 256 -11.83 10.17 9.02
N ALA A 257 -11.86 10.26 10.36
CA ALA A 257 -10.67 10.13 11.19
C ALA A 257 -10.03 8.74 11.06
N ALA A 258 -10.83 7.68 11.02
CA ALA A 258 -10.32 6.33 10.87
C ALA A 258 -9.56 6.16 9.55
N ILE A 259 -10.15 6.53 8.42
CA ILE A 259 -9.51 6.41 7.10
C ILE A 259 -8.32 7.37 6.98
N ALA A 260 -8.48 8.62 7.46
CA ALA A 260 -7.48 9.66 7.31
C ALA A 260 -6.16 9.36 8.06
N TRP A 261 -6.22 8.69 9.22
CA TRP A 261 -5.01 8.49 10.02
C TRP A 261 -5.06 7.33 11.03
N GLN A 262 -6.20 7.05 11.70
CA GLN A 262 -6.22 6.08 12.80
C GLN A 262 -5.91 4.65 12.37
N ASN A 263 -6.35 4.26 11.18
CA ASN A 263 -6.05 2.93 10.65
C ASN A 263 -4.56 2.80 10.30
N ALA A 264 -3.98 3.79 9.63
CA ALA A 264 -2.56 3.81 9.33
C ALA A 264 -1.70 3.82 10.62
N ASP A 265 -2.07 4.62 11.61
CA ASP A 265 -1.36 4.72 12.91
C ASP A 265 -1.28 3.35 13.63
N LYS A 266 -2.36 2.55 13.58
CA LYS A 266 -2.38 1.17 14.13
C LYS A 266 -1.52 0.16 13.34
N LEU A 267 -1.20 0.48 12.10
CA LEU A 267 -0.46 -0.40 11.19
C LEU A 267 1.03 -0.07 11.16
N ILE A 268 1.40 1.09 11.62
CA ILE A 268 2.80 1.54 11.76
C ILE A 268 3.29 1.09 13.14
N ALA A 269 4.35 0.26 13.17
CA ALA A 269 4.86 -0.38 14.39
C ALA A 269 5.77 0.54 15.22
#